data_24deb0b38a8e126c7ed8d9d4b36ddcc9
#
_entry.id   24deb0b38a8e126c7ed8d9d4b36ddcc9
#
_cell.length_a   1.000
_cell.length_b   1.000
_cell.length_c   1.000
_cell.angle_alpha   90.00
_cell.angle_beta   90.00
_cell.angle_gamma   90.00
#
_symmetry.space_group_name_H-M   'P 1'
#
loop_
_entity.id
_entity.type
_entity.pdbx_description
1 polymer ?
#
loop_
_entity_poly.entity_id
_entity_poly.type
_entity_poly.pdbx_seq_one_letter_code
_entity_poly.pdbx_strand_id
1 'polypeptide(L)'
;MKRNKVYAVIYPLIWIYMKLFHPWKAVGVENIPEGSAVICGNHTTLGDPLYVVCAMGGRRQTHVMAKAEIMKWPVIGFILKKAGIIGVNRGKSDMASVKECLRVLKNGEKLLMVPEGTRVKEGEASEAHTGAAMFATRTGTPLVPVYIQPQKRRFHKTLVVFGQPYQPEFEGRKPSAADYQRIADDLLARVRILEEQAA
;
A
#
# COMPACT_ATOMS: atom_id res chain seq x y z
N MET A 1 4.52 -16.32 11.09
CA MET A 1 3.10 -16.01 11.40
C MET A 1 2.19 -16.73 10.41
N LYS A 2 1.06 -17.34 10.88
CA LYS A 2 0.17 -18.09 9.98
C LYS A 2 -0.69 -17.12 9.17
N ARG A 3 -0.73 -17.28 7.84
CA ARG A 3 -1.66 -16.54 6.97
C ARG A 3 -3.10 -16.81 7.41
N ASN A 4 -3.95 -15.79 7.27
CA ASN A 4 -5.40 -15.99 7.37
C ASN A 4 -5.84 -17.04 6.34
N LYS A 5 -6.63 -18.03 6.75
CA LYS A 5 -7.10 -19.13 5.89
C LYS A 5 -7.80 -18.62 4.62
N VAL A 6 -8.61 -17.57 4.76
CA VAL A 6 -9.32 -16.96 3.61
C VAL A 6 -8.33 -16.31 2.64
N TYR A 7 -7.35 -15.56 3.14
CA TYR A 7 -6.28 -14.99 2.32
C TYR A 7 -5.49 -16.09 1.60
N ALA A 8 -5.18 -17.18 2.30
CA ALA A 8 -4.42 -18.31 1.72
C ALA A 8 -5.14 -19.00 0.54
N VAL A 9 -6.48 -18.97 0.53
CA VAL A 9 -7.29 -19.52 -0.57
C VAL A 9 -7.51 -18.49 -1.69
N ILE A 10 -7.84 -17.25 -1.33
CA ILE A 10 -8.19 -16.22 -2.31
C ILE A 10 -6.98 -15.70 -3.05
N TYR A 11 -5.84 -15.54 -2.37
CA TYR A 11 -4.63 -15.01 -2.98
C TYR A 11 -4.17 -15.80 -4.24
N PRO A 12 -4.05 -17.14 -4.21
CA PRO A 12 -3.67 -17.90 -5.40
C PRO A 12 -4.63 -17.70 -6.58
N LEU A 13 -5.94 -17.64 -6.31
CA LEU A 13 -6.96 -17.42 -7.34
C LEU A 13 -6.80 -16.05 -8.00
N ILE A 14 -6.63 -15.01 -7.18
CA ILE A 14 -6.36 -13.66 -7.67
C ILE A 14 -5.03 -13.63 -8.43
N TRP A 15 -3.98 -14.26 -7.90
CA TRP A 15 -2.67 -14.29 -8.54
C TRP A 15 -2.73 -14.94 -9.92
N ILE A 16 -3.41 -16.09 -10.07
CA ILE A 16 -3.60 -16.77 -11.36
C ILE A 16 -4.38 -15.87 -12.32
N TYR A 17 -5.50 -15.28 -11.87
CA TYR A 17 -6.28 -14.35 -12.68
C TYR A 17 -5.43 -13.17 -13.17
N MET A 18 -4.72 -12.53 -12.26
CA MET A 18 -3.85 -11.40 -12.59
C MET A 18 -2.72 -11.83 -13.53
N LYS A 19 -2.11 -13.01 -13.32
CA LYS A 19 -1.04 -13.52 -14.17
C LYS A 19 -1.49 -13.77 -15.60
N LEU A 20 -2.73 -14.24 -15.78
CA LEU A 20 -3.29 -14.56 -17.11
C LEU A 20 -3.79 -13.29 -17.83
N PHE A 21 -4.52 -12.41 -17.14
CA PHE A 21 -5.22 -11.30 -17.78
C PHE A 21 -4.57 -9.94 -17.57
N HIS A 22 -3.81 -9.78 -16.52
CA HIS A 22 -3.18 -8.54 -16.09
C HIS A 22 -1.74 -8.78 -15.61
N PRO A 23 -0.87 -9.34 -16.47
CA PRO A 23 0.49 -9.69 -16.05
C PRO A 23 1.27 -8.47 -15.61
N TRP A 24 2.30 -8.69 -14.82
CA TRP A 24 3.18 -7.62 -14.32
C TRP A 24 4.64 -8.01 -14.45
N LYS A 25 5.50 -6.99 -14.45
CA LYS A 25 6.94 -7.09 -14.23
C LYS A 25 7.25 -6.38 -12.93
N ALA A 26 7.85 -7.08 -11.98
CA ALA A 26 8.26 -6.50 -10.71
C ALA A 26 9.77 -6.26 -10.70
N VAL A 27 10.18 -5.12 -10.15
CA VAL A 27 11.58 -4.72 -9.96
C VAL A 27 11.74 -4.28 -8.51
N GLY A 28 12.87 -4.59 -7.87
CA GLY A 28 13.15 -4.20 -6.49
C GLY A 28 12.35 -4.97 -5.44
N VAL A 29 11.83 -6.16 -5.73
CA VAL A 29 11.08 -6.98 -4.77
C VAL A 29 11.94 -7.37 -3.57
N GLU A 30 13.23 -7.49 -3.76
CA GLU A 30 14.25 -7.72 -2.75
C GLU A 30 14.37 -6.60 -1.72
N ASN A 31 13.94 -5.38 -2.07
CA ASN A 31 13.92 -4.21 -1.19
C ASN A 31 12.83 -4.30 -0.10
N ILE A 32 11.88 -5.23 -0.24
CA ILE A 32 10.77 -5.33 0.71
C ILE A 32 11.27 -5.99 2.00
N PRO A 33 11.22 -5.29 3.15
CA PRO A 33 11.72 -5.83 4.42
C PRO A 33 11.05 -7.15 4.79
N GLU A 34 11.79 -8.02 5.47
CA GLU A 34 11.23 -9.27 6.02
C GLU A 34 10.12 -9.01 7.04
N GLY A 35 10.24 -7.99 7.89
CA GLY A 35 9.31 -7.59 8.95
C GLY A 35 8.15 -6.73 8.47
N SER A 36 7.66 -5.88 9.36
CA SER A 36 6.65 -4.86 9.05
C SER A 36 7.18 -3.83 8.06
N ALA A 37 6.29 -3.36 7.21
CA ALA A 37 6.55 -2.25 6.30
C ALA A 37 5.25 -1.52 5.97
N VAL A 38 5.33 -0.20 5.84
CA VAL A 38 4.27 0.61 5.25
C VAL A 38 4.62 0.80 3.78
N ILE A 39 3.87 0.16 2.90
CA ILE A 39 4.09 0.18 1.45
C ILE A 39 3.17 1.23 0.86
N CYS A 40 3.74 2.16 0.12
CA CYS A 40 3.02 3.32 -0.41
C CYS A 40 3.30 3.52 -1.88
N GLY A 41 2.24 3.53 -2.68
CA GLY A 41 2.35 3.70 -4.14
C GLY A 41 1.39 4.73 -4.70
N ASN A 42 1.66 5.17 -5.93
CA ASN A 42 0.72 5.95 -6.71
C ASN A 42 -0.59 5.19 -6.98
N HIS A 43 -1.68 5.89 -7.27
CA HIS A 43 -2.98 5.27 -7.44
C HIS A 43 -3.76 5.88 -8.59
N THR A 44 -3.88 5.15 -9.67
CA THR A 44 -4.62 5.56 -10.86
C THR A 44 -5.86 4.70 -11.10
N THR A 45 -5.85 3.43 -10.66
CA THR A 45 -6.95 2.49 -10.89
C THR A 45 -7.27 1.66 -9.64
N LEU A 46 -8.50 1.15 -9.52
CA LEU A 46 -8.88 0.23 -8.44
C LEU A 46 -8.04 -1.05 -8.37
N GLY A 47 -7.40 -1.41 -9.48
CA GLY A 47 -6.57 -2.62 -9.57
C GLY A 47 -5.15 -2.46 -9.01
N ASP A 48 -4.68 -1.23 -8.75
CA ASP A 48 -3.29 -0.99 -8.32
C ASP A 48 -2.86 -1.80 -7.10
N PRO A 49 -3.68 -1.90 -6.03
CA PRO A 49 -3.29 -2.71 -4.89
C PRO A 49 -3.10 -4.20 -5.23
N LEU A 50 -3.85 -4.72 -6.22
CA LEU A 50 -3.71 -6.11 -6.65
C LEU A 50 -2.35 -6.34 -7.34
N TYR A 51 -1.91 -5.40 -8.17
CA TYR A 51 -0.58 -5.48 -8.79
C TYR A 51 0.52 -5.51 -7.74
N VAL A 52 0.47 -4.63 -6.73
CA VAL A 52 1.46 -4.60 -5.65
C VAL A 52 1.45 -5.91 -4.87
N VAL A 53 0.27 -6.36 -4.39
CA VAL A 53 0.14 -7.60 -3.61
C VAL A 53 0.59 -8.82 -4.40
N CYS A 54 0.27 -8.91 -5.70
CA CYS A 54 0.70 -10.00 -6.56
C CYS A 54 2.22 -9.96 -6.82
N ALA A 55 2.79 -8.78 -7.03
CA ALA A 55 4.21 -8.56 -7.25
C ALA A 55 5.05 -8.96 -6.02
N MET A 56 4.53 -8.74 -4.81
CA MET A 56 5.16 -9.15 -3.54
C MET A 56 5.20 -10.67 -3.33
N GLY A 57 4.55 -11.45 -4.17
CA GLY A 57 4.62 -12.92 -4.16
C GLY A 57 3.87 -13.62 -3.03
N GLY A 58 3.02 -12.91 -2.28
CA GLY A 58 2.11 -13.49 -1.29
C GLY A 58 2.74 -14.29 -0.15
N ARG A 59 4.05 -14.22 0.03
CA ARG A 59 4.75 -14.95 1.12
C ARG A 59 4.25 -14.53 2.50
N ARG A 60 3.86 -13.27 2.66
CA ARG A 60 3.25 -12.72 3.87
C ARG A 60 1.94 -12.03 3.53
N GLN A 61 1.01 -12.06 4.46
CA GLN A 61 -0.24 -11.33 4.31
C GLN A 61 0.04 -9.83 4.28
N THR A 62 -0.50 -9.17 3.26
CA THR A 62 -0.46 -7.71 3.12
C THR A 62 -1.86 -7.19 3.37
N HIS A 63 -1.98 -6.29 4.34
CA HIS A 63 -3.22 -5.60 4.64
C HIS A 63 -3.32 -4.36 3.77
N VAL A 64 -4.43 -4.21 3.07
CA VAL A 64 -4.67 -3.07 2.17
C VAL A 64 -5.68 -2.15 2.80
N MET A 65 -5.37 -0.87 2.87
CA MET A 65 -6.35 0.15 3.23
C MET A 65 -7.26 0.44 2.04
N ALA A 66 -8.56 0.29 2.24
CA ALA A 66 -9.57 0.53 1.21
C ALA A 66 -10.69 1.44 1.74
N LYS A 67 -11.45 2.04 0.84
CA LYS A 67 -12.60 2.87 1.19
C LYS A 67 -13.69 2.02 1.88
N ALA A 68 -14.21 2.48 3.04
CA ALA A 68 -15.16 1.71 3.84
C ALA A 68 -16.43 1.31 3.07
N GLU A 69 -16.84 2.08 2.06
CA GLU A 69 -18.00 1.77 1.24
C GLU A 69 -17.86 0.47 0.46
N ILE A 70 -16.63 0.10 0.04
CA ILE A 70 -16.38 -1.18 -0.65
C ILE A 70 -16.63 -2.37 0.29
N MET A 71 -16.41 -2.15 1.59
CA MET A 71 -16.65 -3.17 2.61
C MET A 71 -18.14 -3.44 2.86
N LYS A 72 -19.03 -2.57 2.37
CA LYS A 72 -20.49 -2.73 2.47
C LYS A 72 -21.10 -3.54 1.33
N TRP A 73 -20.34 -3.83 0.28
CA TRP A 73 -20.82 -4.65 -0.82
C TRP A 73 -21.09 -6.08 -0.34
N PRO A 74 -22.27 -6.63 -0.64
CA PRO A 74 -22.59 -8.00 -0.26
C PRO A 74 -21.58 -8.96 -0.88
N VAL A 75 -21.26 -10.05 -0.19
CA VAL A 75 -20.28 -11.07 -0.58
C VAL A 75 -18.84 -10.51 -0.69
N ILE A 76 -18.61 -9.51 -1.56
CA ILE A 76 -17.27 -8.93 -1.78
C ILE A 76 -16.73 -8.29 -0.49
N GLY A 77 -17.52 -7.47 0.18
CA GLY A 77 -17.11 -6.83 1.44
C GLY A 77 -16.80 -7.87 2.53
N PHE A 78 -17.57 -8.94 2.63
CA PHE A 78 -17.28 -10.04 3.54
C PHE A 78 -15.94 -10.71 3.21
N ILE A 79 -15.71 -11.03 1.95
CA ILE A 79 -14.47 -11.64 1.47
C ILE A 79 -13.27 -10.73 1.75
N LEU A 80 -13.36 -9.45 1.39
CA LEU A 80 -12.30 -8.46 1.61
C LEU A 80 -11.96 -8.32 3.11
N LYS A 81 -12.99 -8.22 3.96
CA LYS A 81 -12.80 -8.16 5.41
C LYS A 81 -12.09 -9.42 5.94
N LYS A 82 -12.51 -10.59 5.49
CA LYS A 82 -11.87 -11.86 5.86
C LYS A 82 -10.47 -12.01 5.30
N ALA A 83 -10.18 -11.42 4.14
CA ALA A 83 -8.84 -11.37 3.56
C ALA A 83 -7.89 -10.38 4.27
N GLY A 84 -8.39 -9.60 5.23
CA GLY A 84 -7.58 -8.65 6.00
C GLY A 84 -7.48 -7.26 5.38
N ILE A 85 -8.43 -6.91 4.49
CA ILE A 85 -8.55 -5.53 3.99
C ILE A 85 -9.16 -4.66 5.09
N ILE A 86 -8.57 -3.49 5.31
CA ILE A 86 -8.98 -2.53 6.34
C ILE A 86 -9.79 -1.42 5.67
N GLY A 87 -11.08 -1.37 6.00
CA GLY A 87 -11.97 -0.31 5.51
C GLY A 87 -11.78 0.98 6.30
N VAL A 88 -11.62 2.10 5.61
CA VAL A 88 -11.38 3.42 6.21
C VAL A 88 -12.44 4.42 5.78
N ASN A 89 -13.04 5.10 6.74
CA ASN A 89 -13.95 6.21 6.51
C ASN A 89 -13.14 7.50 6.31
N ARG A 90 -12.99 7.91 5.05
CA ARG A 90 -12.24 9.14 4.71
C ARG A 90 -13.00 10.37 5.17
N GLY A 91 -12.27 11.41 5.61
CA GLY A 91 -12.85 12.68 6.06
C GLY A 91 -13.50 12.62 7.45
N LYS A 92 -13.43 11.50 8.16
CA LYS A 92 -13.88 11.33 9.54
C LYS A 92 -12.79 10.73 10.40
N SER A 93 -12.81 11.02 11.70
CA SER A 93 -11.91 10.35 12.64
C SER A 93 -12.30 8.87 12.77
N ASP A 94 -11.55 8.00 12.11
CA ASP A 94 -11.77 6.54 12.13
C ASP A 94 -10.73 5.86 13.03
N MET A 95 -10.89 6.03 14.32
CA MET A 95 -9.98 5.47 15.33
C MET A 95 -9.91 3.95 15.31
N ALA A 96 -10.98 3.26 14.86
CA ALA A 96 -10.97 1.81 14.76
C ALA A 96 -10.01 1.33 13.67
N SER A 97 -10.10 1.92 12.48
CA SER A 97 -9.18 1.62 11.37
C SER A 97 -7.73 1.99 11.70
N VAL A 98 -7.51 3.13 12.38
CA VAL A 98 -6.17 3.52 12.83
C VAL A 98 -5.58 2.50 13.80
N LYS A 99 -6.34 2.06 14.80
CA LYS A 99 -5.89 1.03 15.76
C LYS A 99 -5.57 -0.28 15.06
N GLU A 100 -6.37 -0.69 14.08
CA GLU A 100 -6.15 -1.92 13.32
C GLU A 100 -4.86 -1.84 12.47
N CYS A 101 -4.60 -0.71 11.78
CA CYS A 101 -3.36 -0.50 11.04
C CYS A 101 -2.14 -0.56 11.96
N LEU A 102 -2.19 0.10 13.12
CA LEU A 102 -1.11 0.04 14.12
C LEU A 102 -0.90 -1.39 14.65
N ARG A 103 -1.97 -2.15 14.87
CA ARG A 103 -1.91 -3.54 15.29
C ARG A 103 -1.21 -4.42 14.25
N VAL A 104 -1.59 -4.27 12.98
CA VAL A 104 -0.98 -4.99 11.86
C VAL A 104 0.54 -4.77 11.82
N LEU A 105 0.97 -3.51 11.86
CA LEU A 105 2.39 -3.17 11.81
C LEU A 105 3.17 -3.67 13.04
N LYS A 106 2.60 -3.55 14.25
CA LYS A 106 3.21 -4.10 15.48
C LYS A 106 3.34 -5.61 15.46
N ASN A 107 2.47 -6.31 14.73
CA ASN A 107 2.55 -7.76 14.55
C ASN A 107 3.58 -8.20 13.50
N GLY A 108 4.34 -7.27 12.92
CA GLY A 108 5.32 -7.57 11.87
C GLY A 108 4.71 -7.81 10.49
N GLU A 109 3.45 -7.37 10.27
CA GLU A 109 2.74 -7.52 9.01
C GLU A 109 2.90 -6.26 8.14
N LYS A 110 2.54 -6.37 6.86
CA LYS A 110 2.66 -5.28 5.89
C LYS A 110 1.35 -4.54 5.72
N LEU A 111 1.44 -3.21 5.64
CA LEU A 111 0.32 -2.33 5.36
C LEU A 111 0.55 -1.65 4.01
N LEU A 112 -0.34 -1.91 3.05
CA LEU A 112 -0.36 -1.21 1.77
C LEU A 112 -1.39 -0.09 1.83
N MET A 113 -0.96 1.11 1.53
CA MET A 113 -1.82 2.28 1.47
C MET A 113 -1.39 3.23 0.35
N VAL A 114 -2.28 4.13 0.00
CA VAL A 114 -2.05 5.15 -1.00
C VAL A 114 -1.92 6.50 -0.30
N PRO A 115 -0.75 7.13 -0.33
CA PRO A 115 -0.52 8.39 0.37
C PRO A 115 -1.35 9.55 -0.18
N GLU A 116 -1.75 9.50 -1.44
CA GLU A 116 -2.63 10.49 -2.08
C GLU A 116 -4.09 10.41 -1.60
N GLY A 117 -4.48 9.34 -0.93
CA GLY A 117 -5.82 9.11 -0.41
C GLY A 117 -6.93 8.98 -1.46
N THR A 118 -6.72 9.43 -2.68
CA THR A 118 -7.64 9.33 -3.82
C THR A 118 -6.89 8.89 -5.08
N ARG A 119 -7.63 8.54 -6.13
CA ARG A 119 -7.05 8.31 -7.45
C ARG A 119 -6.73 9.64 -8.09
N VAL A 120 -5.48 9.81 -8.54
CA VAL A 120 -4.99 10.99 -9.22
C VAL A 120 -4.85 10.67 -10.70
N LYS A 121 -5.24 11.58 -11.56
CA LYS A 121 -5.00 11.44 -12.99
C LYS A 121 -3.53 11.71 -13.28
N GLU A 122 -3.03 11.08 -14.34
CA GLU A 122 -1.66 11.29 -14.82
C GLU A 122 -1.39 12.78 -15.06
N GLY A 123 -0.33 13.32 -14.44
CA GLY A 123 0.03 14.74 -14.54
C GLY A 123 -0.66 15.68 -13.54
N GLU A 124 -1.60 15.21 -12.72
CA GLU A 124 -2.20 16.03 -11.66
C GLU A 124 -1.32 16.01 -10.40
N ALA A 125 -1.15 17.17 -9.76
CA ALA A 125 -0.51 17.25 -8.46
C ALA A 125 -1.48 16.72 -7.38
N SER A 126 -0.98 15.85 -6.50
CA SER A 126 -1.75 15.38 -5.34
C SER A 126 -1.08 15.83 -4.05
N GLU A 127 -1.90 16.12 -3.05
CA GLU A 127 -1.40 16.36 -1.70
C GLU A 127 -1.16 15.04 -0.98
N ALA A 128 -0.02 14.96 -0.29
CA ALA A 128 0.33 13.78 0.49
C ALA A 128 -0.44 13.75 1.81
N HIS A 129 -1.22 12.71 2.02
CA HIS A 129 -1.83 12.50 3.34
C HIS A 129 -0.82 11.94 4.33
N THR A 130 -0.79 12.52 5.52
CA THR A 130 0.17 12.23 6.60
C THR A 130 0.00 10.84 7.25
N GLY A 131 -0.99 10.06 6.84
CA GLY A 131 -1.30 8.76 7.44
C GLY A 131 -0.13 7.77 7.40
N ALA A 132 0.60 7.68 6.28
CA ALA A 132 1.74 6.80 6.14
C ALA A 132 2.87 7.19 7.11
N ALA A 133 3.18 8.48 7.18
CA ALA A 133 4.15 9.05 8.10
C ALA A 133 3.79 8.75 9.57
N MET A 134 2.53 8.94 9.92
CA MET A 134 2.01 8.65 11.26
C MET A 134 2.15 7.16 11.61
N PHE A 135 1.79 6.25 10.72
CA PHE A 135 1.91 4.81 10.99
C PHE A 135 3.38 4.40 11.14
N ALA A 136 4.23 4.81 10.20
CA ALA A 136 5.65 4.48 10.21
C ALA A 136 6.35 4.96 11.48
N THR A 137 6.19 6.24 11.83
CA THR A 137 6.85 6.83 13.02
C THR A 137 6.34 6.24 14.34
N ARG A 138 5.03 5.99 14.47
CA ARG A 138 4.45 5.40 15.69
C ARG A 138 4.81 3.95 15.93
N THR A 139 5.19 3.22 14.89
CA THR A 139 5.52 1.79 14.99
C THR A 139 7.00 1.51 14.78
N GLY A 140 7.81 2.50 14.42
CA GLY A 140 9.21 2.33 14.04
C GLY A 140 9.36 1.47 12.77
N THR A 141 8.38 1.53 11.88
CA THR A 141 8.30 0.69 10.68
C THR A 141 8.81 1.45 9.46
N PRO A 142 9.63 0.85 8.59
CA PRO A 142 10.10 1.51 7.39
C PRO A 142 8.98 1.80 6.40
N LEU A 143 9.14 2.89 5.65
CA LEU A 143 8.36 3.23 4.46
C LEU A 143 9.01 2.58 3.24
N VAL A 144 8.19 2.04 2.34
CA VAL A 144 8.61 1.48 1.04
C VAL A 144 7.86 2.19 -0.06
N PRO A 145 8.50 3.09 -0.83
CA PRO A 145 7.87 3.71 -1.99
C PRO A 145 7.70 2.69 -3.10
N VAL A 146 6.56 2.74 -3.80
CA VAL A 146 6.26 1.85 -4.92
C VAL A 146 5.70 2.65 -6.08
N TYR A 147 6.24 2.46 -7.27
CA TYR A 147 5.67 2.98 -8.49
C TYR A 147 4.91 1.88 -9.23
N ILE A 148 3.72 2.21 -9.70
CA ILE A 148 2.87 1.34 -10.51
C ILE A 148 2.57 2.06 -11.81
N GLN A 149 2.96 1.48 -12.94
CA GLN A 149 2.73 2.08 -14.26
C GLN A 149 1.24 2.45 -14.45
N PRO A 150 0.91 3.71 -14.76
CA PRO A 150 -0.48 4.18 -14.87
C PRO A 150 -1.27 3.52 -15.99
N GLN A 151 -0.65 3.35 -17.15
CA GLN A 151 -1.27 2.80 -18.36
C GLN A 151 -1.29 1.27 -18.32
N LYS A 152 -2.40 0.70 -17.86
CA LYS A 152 -2.59 -0.74 -17.73
C LYS A 152 -3.41 -1.28 -18.91
N ARG A 153 -2.82 -2.20 -19.64
CA ARG A 153 -3.50 -2.86 -20.77
C ARG A 153 -3.65 -4.36 -20.47
N ARG A 154 -4.81 -4.92 -20.80
CA ARG A 154 -5.06 -6.35 -20.67
C ARG A 154 -4.03 -7.14 -21.48
N PHE A 155 -3.54 -8.24 -20.93
CA PHE A 155 -2.51 -9.13 -21.53
C PHE A 155 -1.12 -8.49 -21.72
N HIS A 156 -0.92 -7.26 -21.29
CA HIS A 156 0.39 -6.59 -21.32
C HIS A 156 0.94 -6.45 -19.91
N LYS A 157 2.26 -6.57 -19.78
CA LYS A 157 2.93 -6.47 -18.48
C LYS A 157 2.87 -5.03 -17.96
N THR A 158 2.29 -4.84 -16.79
CA THR A 158 2.34 -3.59 -16.05
C THR A 158 3.60 -3.58 -15.18
N LEU A 159 4.39 -2.52 -15.24
CA LEU A 159 5.59 -2.37 -14.42
C LEU A 159 5.21 -1.99 -12.98
N VAL A 160 5.83 -2.67 -12.01
CA VAL A 160 5.74 -2.37 -10.58
C VAL A 160 7.16 -2.28 -10.03
N VAL A 161 7.55 -1.12 -9.52
CA VAL A 161 8.91 -0.87 -9.02
C VAL A 161 8.85 -0.61 -7.51
N PHE A 162 9.56 -1.40 -6.73
CA PHE A 162 9.73 -1.21 -5.29
C PHE A 162 11.02 -0.47 -5.03
N GLY A 163 10.94 0.72 -4.46
CA GLY A 163 12.10 1.50 -4.06
C GLY A 163 12.75 0.98 -2.79
N GLN A 164 13.87 1.60 -2.42
CA GLN A 164 14.58 1.28 -1.18
C GLN A 164 13.73 1.61 0.05
N PRO A 165 13.65 0.72 1.04
CA PRO A 165 13.00 1.01 2.30
C PRO A 165 13.81 2.06 3.07
N TYR A 166 13.13 2.94 3.79
CA TYR A 166 13.79 3.93 4.63
C TYR A 166 13.01 4.19 5.92
N GLN A 167 13.72 4.55 6.97
CA GLN A 167 13.11 5.01 8.21
C GLN A 167 12.83 6.50 8.09
N PRO A 168 11.60 6.95 8.40
CA PRO A 168 11.32 8.38 8.43
C PRO A 168 12.01 9.03 9.63
N GLU A 169 12.76 10.10 9.37
CA GLU A 169 13.47 10.86 10.38
C GLU A 169 12.64 12.06 10.84
N PHE A 170 12.73 12.41 12.12
CA PHE A 170 12.11 13.57 12.72
C PHE A 170 12.92 14.01 13.95
N GLU A 171 12.81 15.28 14.32
CA GLU A 171 13.49 15.82 15.47
C GLU A 171 12.67 15.66 16.75
N GLY A 172 13.37 15.47 17.88
CA GLY A 172 12.76 15.37 19.19
C GLY A 172 12.14 14.01 19.51
N ARG A 173 11.32 14.00 20.56
CA ARG A 173 10.75 12.77 21.13
C ARG A 173 9.50 12.25 20.39
N LYS A 174 8.79 13.12 19.69
CA LYS A 174 7.57 12.84 18.93
C LYS A 174 7.53 13.71 17.68
N PRO A 175 7.05 13.19 16.54
CA PRO A 175 6.89 13.99 15.34
C PRO A 175 5.87 15.10 15.54
N SER A 176 6.15 16.29 15.03
CA SER A 176 5.22 17.38 14.89
C SER A 176 4.30 17.20 13.68
N ALA A 177 3.29 18.06 13.52
CA ALA A 177 2.46 18.07 12.31
C ALA A 177 3.28 18.39 11.05
N ALA A 178 4.27 19.28 11.16
CA ALA A 178 5.20 19.62 10.09
C ALA A 178 6.08 18.44 9.70
N ASP A 179 6.56 17.65 10.68
CA ASP A 179 7.32 16.44 10.40
C ASP A 179 6.50 15.41 9.63
N TYR A 180 5.25 15.19 10.04
CA TYR A 180 4.36 14.28 9.31
C TYR A 180 4.16 14.72 7.85
N GLN A 181 4.00 16.02 7.61
CA GLN A 181 3.83 16.53 6.25
C GLN A 181 5.12 16.37 5.45
N ARG A 182 6.27 16.76 6.00
CA ARG A 182 7.58 16.62 5.35
C ARG A 182 7.88 15.15 4.97
N ILE A 183 7.59 14.20 5.87
CA ILE A 183 7.76 12.76 5.60
C ILE A 183 6.82 12.28 4.50
N ALA A 184 5.59 12.77 4.48
CA ALA A 184 4.62 12.42 3.44
C ALA A 184 5.02 12.96 2.07
N ASP A 185 5.53 14.20 2.01
CA ASP A 185 6.02 14.83 0.79
C ASP A 185 7.29 14.14 0.26
N ASP A 186 8.23 13.78 1.14
CA ASP A 186 9.43 12.98 0.79
C ASP A 186 9.04 11.62 0.21
N LEU A 187 8.04 10.96 0.79
CA LEU A 187 7.54 9.69 0.28
C LEU A 187 6.99 9.82 -1.15
N LEU A 188 6.19 10.86 -1.43
CA LEU A 188 5.69 11.11 -2.79
C LEU A 188 6.83 11.46 -3.76
N ALA A 189 7.81 12.25 -3.33
CA ALA A 189 8.98 12.56 -4.14
C ALA A 189 9.74 11.28 -4.55
N ARG A 190 9.92 10.34 -3.61
CA ARG A 190 10.55 9.04 -3.89
C ARG A 190 9.75 8.20 -4.88
N VAL A 191 8.41 8.22 -4.81
CA VAL A 191 7.56 7.53 -5.80
C VAL A 191 7.74 8.15 -7.20
N ARG A 192 7.83 9.48 -7.30
CA ARG A 192 8.09 10.18 -8.57
C ARG A 192 9.47 9.86 -9.15
N ILE A 193 10.50 9.78 -8.31
CA ILE A 193 11.85 9.35 -8.76
C ILE A 193 11.80 7.94 -9.35
N LEU A 194 11.02 7.00 -8.77
CA LEU A 194 10.85 5.67 -9.33
C LEU A 194 10.11 5.70 -10.67
N GLU A 195 9.18 6.62 -10.87
CA GLU A 195 8.50 6.85 -12.14
C GLU A 195 9.48 7.31 -13.23
N GLU A 196 10.31 8.31 -12.93
CA GLU A 196 11.33 8.84 -13.84
C GLU A 196 12.36 7.78 -14.24
N GLN A 197 12.76 6.92 -13.30
CA GLN A 197 13.68 5.81 -13.55
C GLN A 197 13.05 4.66 -14.36
N ALA A 198 11.73 4.61 -14.41
CA ALA A 198 10.97 3.56 -15.07
C ALA A 198 10.52 3.94 -16.49
N ALA A 199 10.62 5.22 -16.86
CA ALA A 199 10.26 5.77 -18.17
C ALA A 199 11.34 5.47 -19.22
#